data_27ca359ceacc5fdb87353b4ec892c067
#
_entry.id   27ca359ceacc5fdb87353b4ec892c067
#
_cell.length_a   1.000
_cell.length_b   1.000
_cell.length_c   1.000
_cell.angle_alpha   90.00
_cell.angle_beta   90.00
_cell.angle_gamma   90.00
#
_symmetry.space_group_name_H-M   'P 1'
#
loop_
_entity.id
_entity.type
_entity.pdbx_description
1 polymer ?
#
loop_
_entity_poly.entity_id
_entity_poly.type
_entity_poly.pdbx_seq_one_letter_code
_entity_poly.pdbx_strand_id
1 'polypeptide(L)'
;MQILIDNVNTHNHSIIVIKDTFNDFSNKYLVYYDSKWDCKFFLNYKENINNESYIKEHLSSELKIPMDCINLKYVTSKIHEKYSESDKMNKIYSHKFYLADIKDFLEIMKKDVFEIDGRTYYWMSMSELESDQNVLKKNSDIINYVKESF
;
A
#
# COMPACT_ATOMS: atom_id res chain seq x y z
N MET A 1 14.13 -14.31 23.54
CA MET A 1 14.13 -14.35 22.97
C MET A 1 13.29 -14.05 22.05
N GLN A 2 13.09 -13.34 21.49
CA GLN A 2 12.30 -12.93 20.65
C GLN A 2 12.42 -13.36 19.33
N ILE A 3 13.34 -14.09 19.07
CA ILE A 3 13.59 -14.54 17.81
C ILE A 3 12.49 -15.29 17.22
N LEU A 4 11.66 -15.89 17.99
CA LEU A 4 10.63 -16.70 17.47
C LEU A 4 9.51 -15.95 16.84
N ILE A 5 9.56 -14.66 16.94
CA ILE A 5 8.58 -13.84 16.33
C ILE A 5 8.65 -13.87 14.83
N ASP A 6 9.78 -14.19 14.28
CA ASP A 6 9.96 -14.21 12.87
C ASP A 6 9.49 -15.47 12.20
N ASN A 7 8.71 -16.24 12.88
CA ASN A 7 8.27 -17.48 12.31
C ASN A 7 7.09 -17.26 11.38
N VAL A 8 6.49 -18.33 10.91
CA VAL A 8 5.40 -18.28 9.92
C VAL A 8 4.14 -17.59 10.39
N ASN A 9 4.04 -17.27 11.68
CA ASN A 9 2.84 -16.62 12.21
C ASN A 9 2.87 -15.10 12.08
N THR A 10 3.97 -14.55 11.62
CA THR A 10 4.14 -13.10 11.55
C THR A 10 4.27 -12.65 10.09
N HIS A 11 3.50 -11.63 9.72
CA HIS A 11 3.58 -11.00 8.41
C HIS A 11 4.01 -9.56 8.58
N ASN A 12 5.16 -9.22 8.00
CA ASN A 12 5.74 -7.87 8.09
C ASN A 12 5.73 -7.24 6.71
N HIS A 13 4.86 -6.25 6.53
CA HIS A 13 4.72 -5.55 5.25
C HIS A 13 4.78 -4.06 5.45
N SER A 14 5.20 -3.37 4.40
CA SER A 14 5.15 -1.92 4.32
C SER A 14 4.01 -1.53 3.40
N ILE A 15 3.17 -0.62 3.85
CA ILE A 15 2.05 -0.08 3.08
C ILE A 15 2.48 1.30 2.60
N ILE A 16 2.36 1.53 1.31
CA ILE A 16 2.82 2.78 0.71
C ILE A 16 1.62 3.60 0.26
N VAL A 17 1.45 4.76 0.88
CA VAL A 17 0.36 5.66 0.53
C VAL A 17 0.90 6.73 -0.40
N ILE A 18 0.29 6.84 -1.57
CA ILE A 18 0.62 7.86 -2.57
C ILE A 18 -0.65 8.65 -2.84
N LYS A 19 -0.57 9.96 -2.73
CA LYS A 19 -1.71 10.85 -2.96
C LYS A 19 -1.57 11.57 -4.30
N ASP A 20 -2.69 11.94 -4.89
CA ASP A 20 -2.73 12.61 -6.20
C ASP A 20 -2.42 14.10 -6.07
N THR A 21 -1.22 14.42 -5.63
CA THR A 21 -0.79 15.81 -5.37
C THR A 21 -0.70 16.66 -6.65
N PHE A 22 -0.84 16.04 -7.82
CA PHE A 22 -0.90 16.76 -9.07
C PHE A 22 -2.28 17.41 -9.30
N ASN A 23 -3.25 17.12 -8.44
CA ASN A 23 -4.62 17.64 -8.57
C ASN A 23 -5.02 18.36 -7.29
N ASP A 24 -5.07 19.70 -7.34
CA ASP A 24 -5.32 20.53 -6.18
C ASP A 24 -6.72 20.36 -5.57
N PHE A 25 -7.66 19.87 -6.34
CA PHE A 25 -9.05 19.76 -5.90
C PHE A 25 -9.46 18.32 -5.58
N SER A 26 -8.52 17.43 -5.52
CA SER A 26 -8.79 16.02 -5.31
C SER A 26 -8.00 15.52 -4.11
N ASN A 27 -8.49 14.47 -3.47
CA ASN A 27 -7.78 13.83 -2.36
C ASN A 27 -7.98 12.33 -2.53
N LYS A 28 -7.25 11.78 -3.50
CA LYS A 28 -7.34 10.37 -3.82
C LYS A 28 -6.04 9.65 -3.53
N TYR A 29 -6.16 8.35 -3.35
CA TYR A 29 -5.04 7.48 -3.02
C TYR A 29 -4.81 6.49 -4.15
N LEU A 30 -3.56 6.15 -4.37
CA LEU A 30 -3.21 5.19 -5.41
C LEU A 30 -3.37 3.77 -4.89
N VAL A 31 -4.14 2.98 -5.62
CA VAL A 31 -4.31 1.55 -5.32
C VAL A 31 -4.16 0.76 -6.61
N TYR A 32 -3.91 -0.53 -6.51
CA TYR A 32 -3.83 -1.41 -7.67
C TYR A 32 -4.79 -2.58 -7.51
N TYR A 33 -5.22 -3.15 -8.64
CA TYR A 33 -6.09 -4.32 -8.62
C TYR A 33 -5.26 -5.59 -8.60
N ASP A 34 -5.57 -6.47 -7.66
CA ASP A 34 -4.94 -7.78 -7.54
C ASP A 34 -5.95 -8.85 -7.94
N SER A 35 -5.73 -9.49 -9.09
CA SER A 35 -6.68 -10.48 -9.61
C SER A 35 -6.75 -11.74 -8.76
N LYS A 36 -5.67 -12.09 -8.08
CA LYS A 36 -5.64 -13.26 -7.21
C LYS A 36 -6.63 -13.11 -6.05
N TRP A 37 -6.74 -11.88 -5.51
CA TRP A 37 -7.63 -11.60 -4.39
C TRP A 37 -8.93 -10.93 -4.81
N ASP A 38 -9.05 -10.55 -6.08
CA ASP A 38 -10.17 -9.79 -6.63
C ASP A 38 -10.43 -8.56 -5.75
N CYS A 39 -9.40 -7.79 -5.52
CA CYS A 39 -9.46 -6.67 -4.58
C CYS A 39 -8.44 -5.61 -4.95
N LYS A 40 -8.74 -4.37 -4.61
CA LYS A 40 -7.81 -3.26 -4.77
C LYS A 40 -7.06 -3.03 -3.46
N PHE A 41 -5.75 -2.87 -3.55
CA PHE A 41 -4.89 -2.69 -2.39
C PHE A 41 -4.01 -1.46 -2.56
N PHE A 42 -3.60 -0.85 -1.45
CA PHE A 42 -2.49 0.10 -1.48
C PHE A 42 -1.24 -0.67 -1.91
N LEU A 43 -0.29 0.02 -2.53
CA LEU A 43 0.98 -0.60 -2.86
C LEU A 43 1.61 -1.08 -1.57
N ASN A 44 2.18 -2.26 -1.59
CA ASN A 44 2.73 -2.86 -0.38
C ASN A 44 3.89 -3.78 -0.75
N TYR A 45 4.83 -3.89 0.16
CA TYR A 45 6.02 -4.71 -0.05
C TYR A 45 6.35 -5.43 1.23
N LYS A 46 6.89 -6.64 1.10
CA LYS A 46 7.38 -7.36 2.25
C LYS A 46 8.54 -6.58 2.86
N GLU A 47 8.62 -6.52 4.18
CA GLU A 47 9.65 -5.76 4.85
C GLU A 47 11.04 -6.32 4.54
N ASN A 48 12.01 -5.42 4.37
CA ASN A 48 13.38 -5.75 4.02
C ASN A 48 14.32 -5.07 5.02
N ILE A 49 15.53 -5.59 5.16
CA ILE A 49 16.50 -5.03 6.09
C ILE A 49 16.86 -3.59 5.73
N ASN A 50 16.94 -3.27 4.44
CA ASN A 50 17.13 -1.90 3.96
C ASN A 50 15.81 -1.38 3.42
N ASN A 51 14.84 -1.28 4.28
CA ASN A 51 13.43 -1.14 3.89
C ASN A 51 13.13 0.07 3.03
N GLU A 52 13.65 1.24 3.38
CA GLU A 52 13.37 2.45 2.60
C GLU A 52 13.98 2.40 1.21
N SER A 53 15.21 1.94 1.10
CA SER A 53 15.85 1.77 -0.22
C SER A 53 15.10 0.74 -1.05
N TYR A 54 14.71 -0.36 -0.43
CA TYR A 54 13.96 -1.43 -1.08
C TYR A 54 12.64 -0.90 -1.64
N ILE A 55 11.89 -0.13 -0.84
CA ILE A 55 10.62 0.46 -1.26
C ILE A 55 10.84 1.41 -2.43
N LYS A 56 11.82 2.31 -2.32
CA LYS A 56 12.08 3.29 -3.38
C LYS A 56 12.47 2.62 -4.69
N GLU A 57 13.30 1.59 -4.63
CA GLU A 57 13.71 0.85 -5.82
C GLU A 57 12.50 0.18 -6.48
N HIS A 58 11.64 -0.44 -5.69
CA HIS A 58 10.46 -1.11 -6.22
C HIS A 58 9.44 -0.13 -6.80
N LEU A 59 9.20 0.99 -6.10
CA LEU A 59 8.30 2.02 -6.62
C LEU A 59 8.83 2.57 -7.94
N SER A 60 10.12 2.87 -7.99
CA SER A 60 10.75 3.40 -9.19
C SER A 60 10.60 2.44 -10.37
N SER A 61 10.84 1.17 -10.13
CA SER A 61 10.74 0.15 -11.16
C SER A 61 9.29 -0.08 -11.61
N GLU A 62 8.36 -0.16 -10.68
CA GLU A 62 6.97 -0.47 -10.99
C GLU A 62 6.25 0.69 -11.65
N LEU A 63 6.47 1.90 -11.16
CA LEU A 63 5.78 3.08 -11.68
C LEU A 63 6.57 3.79 -12.79
N LYS A 64 7.77 3.31 -13.09
CA LYS A 64 8.61 3.87 -14.16
C LYS A 64 8.98 5.33 -13.92
N ILE A 65 9.27 5.68 -12.67
CA ILE A 65 9.68 7.03 -12.30
C ILE A 65 11.08 6.99 -11.66
N PRO A 66 11.87 8.06 -11.82
CA PRO A 66 13.21 8.09 -11.22
C PRO A 66 13.15 8.04 -9.69
N MET A 67 14.13 7.39 -9.08
CA MET A 67 14.18 7.28 -7.62
C MET A 67 14.26 8.63 -6.92
N ASP A 68 14.93 9.60 -7.52
CA ASP A 68 15.07 10.93 -6.93
C ASP A 68 13.79 11.75 -6.99
N CYS A 69 12.76 11.27 -7.69
CA CYS A 69 11.44 11.88 -7.68
C CYS A 69 10.56 11.34 -6.53
N ILE A 70 11.05 10.35 -5.79
CA ILE A 70 10.30 9.71 -4.71
C ILE A 70 10.86 10.15 -3.36
N ASN A 71 10.05 10.85 -2.58
CA ASN A 71 10.41 11.21 -1.23
C ASN A 71 9.60 10.35 -0.27
N LEU A 72 10.26 9.42 0.40
CA LEU A 72 9.60 8.45 1.26
C LEU A 72 9.67 8.89 2.71
N LYS A 73 8.53 8.86 3.40
CA LYS A 73 8.46 9.25 4.80
C LYS A 73 7.74 8.18 5.61
N TYR A 74 8.39 7.69 6.65
CA TYR A 74 7.76 6.77 7.59
C TYR A 74 6.74 7.53 8.45
N VAL A 75 5.53 6.99 8.57
CA VAL A 75 4.45 7.67 9.28
C VAL A 75 4.09 6.94 10.58
N THR A 76 3.80 5.67 10.51
CA THR A 76 3.37 4.92 11.70
C THR A 76 3.49 3.42 11.48
N SER A 77 3.39 2.67 12.56
CA SER A 77 3.33 1.20 12.52
C SER A 77 2.11 0.73 13.27
N LYS A 78 1.50 -0.35 12.78
CA LYS A 78 0.38 -0.99 13.43
C LYS A 78 0.61 -2.50 13.47
N ILE A 79 0.29 -3.10 14.61
CA ILE A 79 0.42 -4.53 14.81
C ILE A 79 -0.94 -5.05 15.27
N HIS A 80 -1.43 -6.09 14.64
CA HIS A 80 -2.67 -6.71 15.07
C HIS A 80 -2.65 -8.21 14.79
N GLU A 81 -3.47 -8.93 15.52
CA GLU A 81 -3.62 -10.37 15.36
C GLU A 81 -4.93 -10.64 14.63
N LYS A 82 -4.90 -11.58 13.71
CA LYS A 82 -6.06 -11.86 12.87
C LYS A 82 -6.05 -13.33 12.51
N TYR A 83 -7.22 -13.95 12.52
CA TYR A 83 -7.34 -15.35 12.14
C TYR A 83 -7.18 -15.50 10.64
N SER A 84 -6.30 -16.44 10.24
CA SER A 84 -6.08 -16.75 8.84
C SER A 84 -6.82 -18.04 8.51
N GLU A 85 -7.84 -17.94 7.65
CA GLU A 85 -8.62 -19.10 7.27
C GLU A 85 -7.82 -20.10 6.44
N SER A 86 -6.92 -19.59 5.61
CA SER A 86 -6.10 -20.46 4.78
C SER A 86 -5.13 -21.29 5.60
N ASP A 87 -4.57 -20.74 6.67
CA ASP A 87 -3.62 -21.44 7.53
C ASP A 87 -4.25 -21.96 8.81
N LYS A 88 -5.52 -21.68 9.02
CA LYS A 88 -6.30 -22.12 10.17
C LYS A 88 -5.64 -21.81 11.50
N MET A 89 -5.08 -20.60 11.63
CA MET A 89 -4.44 -20.15 12.84
C MET A 89 -4.46 -18.62 12.90
N ASN A 90 -4.27 -18.08 14.09
CA ASN A 90 -4.13 -16.65 14.26
C ASN A 90 -2.75 -16.24 13.80
N LYS A 91 -2.66 -15.14 13.08
CA LYS A 91 -1.40 -14.58 12.60
C LYS A 91 -1.25 -13.16 13.09
N ILE A 92 -0.01 -12.76 13.31
CA ILE A 92 0.33 -11.40 13.69
C ILE A 92 0.71 -10.65 12.43
N TYR A 93 0.03 -9.53 12.20
CA TYR A 93 0.31 -8.67 11.05
C TYR A 93 0.95 -7.39 11.55
N SER A 94 2.15 -7.13 11.07
CA SER A 94 2.88 -5.91 11.39
C SER A 94 2.99 -5.10 10.12
N HIS A 95 2.43 -3.88 10.14
CA HIS A 95 2.44 -3.01 8.99
C HIS A 95 3.14 -1.70 9.33
N LYS A 96 4.10 -1.33 8.51
CA LYS A 96 4.70 0.00 8.55
C LYS A 96 4.06 0.81 7.44
N PHE A 97 3.65 2.03 7.77
CA PHE A 97 2.98 2.89 6.80
C PHE A 97 3.90 4.03 6.40
N TYR A 98 4.06 4.18 5.10
CA TYR A 98 4.90 5.23 4.52
C TYR A 98 4.08 6.11 3.60
N LEU A 99 4.40 7.41 3.60
CA LEU A 99 3.89 8.32 2.59
C LEU A 99 4.97 8.47 1.54
N ALA A 100 4.67 8.17 0.30
CA ALA A 100 5.58 8.40 -0.81
C ALA A 100 5.11 9.63 -1.56
N ASP A 101 5.85 10.73 -1.44
CA ASP A 101 5.56 11.95 -2.13
C ASP A 101 6.27 11.91 -3.48
N ILE A 102 5.51 11.91 -4.56
CA ILE A 102 6.03 11.82 -5.91
C ILE A 102 6.15 13.23 -6.48
N LYS A 103 7.37 13.59 -6.86
CA LYS A 103 7.62 14.94 -7.31
C LYS A 103 7.08 15.21 -8.70
N ASP A 104 7.15 14.22 -9.56
CA ASP A 104 6.85 14.40 -10.98
C ASP A 104 6.14 13.17 -11.51
N PHE A 105 4.83 13.25 -11.58
CA PHE A 105 4.02 12.13 -12.06
C PHE A 105 4.07 12.03 -13.58
N LEU A 106 4.14 10.80 -14.10
CA LEU A 106 4.02 10.57 -15.54
C LEU A 106 2.59 10.97 -15.98
N GLU A 107 2.46 11.41 -17.21
CA GLU A 107 1.15 11.83 -17.72
C GLU A 107 0.12 10.71 -17.65
N ILE A 108 0.52 9.47 -17.92
CA ILE A 108 -0.40 8.34 -17.85
C ILE A 108 -0.93 8.15 -16.42
N MET A 109 -0.15 8.49 -15.43
CA MET A 109 -0.56 8.35 -14.02
C MET A 109 -1.56 9.39 -13.58
N LYS A 110 -1.80 10.42 -14.37
CA LYS A 110 -2.77 11.48 -14.05
C LYS A 110 -4.19 11.13 -14.40
N LYS A 111 -4.41 9.94 -14.96
CA LYS A 111 -5.75 9.45 -15.27
C LYS A 111 -6.29 8.69 -14.07
N ASP A 112 -7.61 8.68 -13.89
CA ASP A 112 -8.25 7.99 -12.78
C ASP A 112 -7.95 6.50 -12.78
N VAL A 113 -7.77 5.90 -13.95
CA VAL A 113 -7.39 4.50 -14.11
C VAL A 113 -6.29 4.44 -15.16
N PHE A 114 -5.23 3.73 -14.86
CA PHE A 114 -4.14 3.57 -15.83
C PHE A 114 -3.48 2.20 -15.64
N GLU A 115 -2.73 1.78 -16.64
CA GLU A 115 -2.06 0.49 -16.62
C GLU A 115 -0.56 0.66 -16.88
N ILE A 116 0.26 -0.04 -16.10
CA ILE A 116 1.71 -0.12 -16.31
C ILE A 116 2.09 -1.59 -16.20
N ASP A 117 2.73 -2.12 -17.23
CA ASP A 117 3.23 -3.50 -17.27
C ASP A 117 2.16 -4.55 -16.89
N GLY A 118 0.94 -4.34 -17.37
CA GLY A 118 -0.14 -5.30 -17.15
C GLY A 118 -0.85 -5.17 -15.81
N ARG A 119 -0.41 -4.26 -14.96
CA ARG A 119 -1.07 -4.01 -13.67
C ARG A 119 -1.94 -2.76 -13.81
N THR A 120 -3.19 -2.84 -13.34
CA THR A 120 -4.14 -1.73 -13.38
C THR A 120 -4.12 -0.98 -12.06
N TYR A 121 -3.99 0.35 -12.15
CA TYR A 121 -3.96 1.23 -10.99
C TYR A 121 -5.17 2.16 -11.02
N TYR A 122 -5.61 2.55 -9.83
CA TYR A 122 -6.78 3.41 -9.66
C TYR A 122 -6.45 4.51 -8.67
N TRP A 123 -6.93 5.72 -8.93
CA TRP A 123 -6.97 6.77 -7.92
C TRP A 123 -8.35 6.73 -7.29
N MET A 124 -8.40 6.48 -5.99
CA MET A 124 -9.68 6.35 -5.28
C MET A 124 -9.69 7.24 -4.05
N SER A 125 -10.82 7.92 -3.86
CA SER A 125 -11.04 8.69 -2.63
C SER A 125 -11.31 7.73 -1.47
N MET A 126 -11.20 8.22 -0.24
CA MET A 126 -11.52 7.41 0.93
C MET A 126 -12.96 6.92 0.86
N SER A 127 -13.87 7.78 0.42
CA SER A 127 -15.28 7.43 0.26
C SER A 127 -15.48 6.28 -0.75
N GLU A 128 -14.76 6.32 -1.87
CA GLU A 128 -14.82 5.24 -2.85
C GLU A 128 -14.25 3.93 -2.30
N LEU A 129 -13.16 4.01 -1.56
CA LEU A 129 -12.57 2.82 -0.93
C LEU A 129 -13.52 2.20 0.09
N GLU A 130 -14.18 3.03 0.87
CA GLU A 130 -15.13 2.57 1.88
C GLU A 130 -16.43 2.02 1.28
N SER A 131 -16.69 2.32 0.02
CA SER A 131 -17.85 1.81 -0.70
C SER A 131 -17.57 0.54 -1.50
N ASP A 132 -16.30 0.14 -1.60
CA ASP A 132 -15.91 -1.05 -2.34
C ASP A 132 -16.03 -2.28 -1.43
N GLN A 133 -16.96 -3.17 -1.77
CA GLN A 133 -17.27 -4.33 -0.93
C GLN A 133 -16.08 -5.25 -0.72
N ASN A 134 -15.27 -5.48 -1.74
CA ASN A 134 -14.12 -6.35 -1.63
C ASN A 134 -13.02 -5.73 -0.77
N VAL A 135 -12.83 -4.43 -0.90
CA VAL A 135 -11.86 -3.69 -0.08
C VAL A 135 -12.27 -3.77 1.39
N LEU A 136 -13.54 -3.53 1.69
CA LEU A 136 -14.03 -3.60 3.07
C LEU A 136 -13.91 -5.00 3.64
N LYS A 137 -14.21 -6.01 2.84
CA LYS A 137 -14.17 -7.39 3.31
C LYS A 137 -12.75 -7.84 3.63
N LYS A 138 -11.77 -7.43 2.84
CA LYS A 138 -10.41 -7.97 2.91
C LYS A 138 -9.39 -7.02 3.51
N ASN A 139 -9.69 -5.72 3.57
CA ASN A 139 -8.67 -4.72 3.87
C ASN A 139 -9.19 -3.55 4.72
N SER A 140 -10.30 -3.71 5.42
CA SER A 140 -10.91 -2.62 6.18
C SER A 140 -10.00 -2.06 7.25
N ASP A 141 -9.17 -2.91 7.87
CA ASP A 141 -8.25 -2.48 8.91
C ASP A 141 -7.20 -1.51 8.34
N ILE A 142 -6.65 -1.83 7.18
CA ILE A 142 -5.67 -0.97 6.50
C ILE A 142 -6.32 0.36 6.11
N ILE A 143 -7.55 0.30 5.56
CA ILE A 143 -8.30 1.49 5.18
C ILE A 143 -8.50 2.41 6.38
N ASN A 144 -8.86 1.84 7.53
CA ASN A 144 -9.07 2.63 8.75
C ASN A 144 -7.77 3.28 9.23
N TYR A 145 -6.66 2.57 9.18
CA TYR A 145 -5.36 3.12 9.58
C TYR A 145 -4.94 4.27 8.66
N VAL A 146 -5.17 4.14 7.36
CA VAL A 146 -4.86 5.21 6.40
C VAL A 146 -5.76 6.41 6.67
N LYS A 147 -7.04 6.18 6.92
CA LYS A 147 -7.99 7.25 7.21
C LYS A 147 -7.57 8.04 8.45
N GLU A 148 -7.06 7.36 9.47
CA GLU A 148 -6.62 8.01 10.71
C GLU A 148 -5.31 8.79 10.55
N SER A 149 -4.40 8.30 9.73
CA SER A 149 -3.02 8.80 9.72
C SER A 149 -2.65 9.64 8.50
N PHE A 150 -3.44 9.62 7.48
CA PHE A 150 -3.17 10.32 6.21
C PHE A 150 -4.39 11.18 5.80
#